data_7e0a819c9ebb6854ef4e64d87e0efb16
#
_entry.id   7e0a819c9ebb6854ef4e64d87e0efb16
#
_cell.length_a   1.000
_cell.length_b   1.000
_cell.length_c   1.000
_cell.angle_alpha   90.00
_cell.angle_beta   90.00
_cell.angle_gamma   90.00
#
_symmetry.space_group_name_H-M   'P 1'
#
loop_
_entity.id
_entity.type
_entity.pdbx_description
1 polymer ?
#
loop_
_entity_poly.entity_id
_entity_poly.type
_entity_poly.pdbx_seq_one_letter_code
_entity_poly.pdbx_strand_id
1 'polypeptide(L)'
;MYGLEGRVAVVTGGGRGIGRGIALALAAAGARVVVNDVAPGAAGDAVADIQAAGGTGLADGTDISRFTGGHALIDTAVANYGRVDILVTCAGNFWADMTLEVTQERWHAQLAVHATGTFACAQAAARHMTEQGEGGRIITFSSRGAFFGPTPAYAAAKGAVMAMTAALSADLSARGITANCILPSATTQLFPGDDATARTFGGVAAAQSLNPDDIAPLVVYLATPGAASITGRYLYAAGGDICVYPQPTSVGGGGSTYLRKPNGRWTVEEIAEALPAILGVGGDGQIWTAERVASHSDSLFKSSR
;
A
#
# COMPACT_ATOMS: atom_id res chain seq x y z
N MET A 1 3.99 -13.43 -16.31
CA MET A 1 2.95 -12.41 -16.53
C MET A 1 2.18 -12.26 -15.24
N TYR A 2 2.05 -11.05 -14.72
CA TYR A 2 1.43 -10.82 -13.40
C TYR A 2 -0.10 -10.82 -13.42
N GLY A 3 -0.74 -10.91 -14.62
CA GLY A 3 -2.19 -10.94 -14.80
C GLY A 3 -2.86 -9.58 -14.56
N LEU A 4 -2.12 -8.48 -14.78
CA LEU A 4 -2.66 -7.11 -14.70
C LEU A 4 -2.96 -6.51 -16.08
N GLU A 5 -2.77 -7.24 -17.16
CA GLU A 5 -3.10 -6.81 -18.50
C GLU A 5 -4.59 -6.46 -18.59
N GLY A 6 -4.88 -5.27 -19.09
CA GLY A 6 -6.24 -4.75 -19.21
C GLY A 6 -6.88 -4.26 -17.90
N ARG A 7 -6.25 -4.48 -16.73
CA ARG A 7 -6.71 -3.93 -15.46
C ARG A 7 -6.41 -2.44 -15.37
N VAL A 8 -7.22 -1.73 -14.60
CA VAL A 8 -7.10 -0.29 -14.35
C VAL A 8 -6.77 -0.05 -12.89
N ALA A 9 -5.64 0.63 -12.67
CA ALA A 9 -5.18 1.04 -11.36
C ALA A 9 -5.31 2.55 -11.17
N VAL A 10 -5.74 2.98 -9.99
CA VAL A 10 -5.71 4.37 -9.54
C VAL A 10 -4.72 4.49 -8.39
N VAL A 11 -3.74 5.39 -8.50
CA VAL A 11 -2.72 5.65 -7.48
C VAL A 11 -2.79 7.09 -7.03
N THR A 12 -3.22 7.35 -5.79
CA THR A 12 -3.21 8.70 -5.22
C THR A 12 -1.82 9.02 -4.66
N GLY A 13 -1.37 10.27 -4.79
CA GLY A 13 0.01 10.66 -4.48
C GLY A 13 1.02 9.95 -5.39
N GLY A 14 0.59 9.58 -6.60
CA GLY A 14 1.35 8.79 -7.56
C GLY A 14 2.41 9.55 -8.34
N GLY A 15 2.52 10.87 -8.17
CA GLY A 15 3.50 11.68 -8.89
C GLY A 15 4.91 11.62 -8.31
N ARG A 16 5.08 11.19 -7.05
CA ARG A 16 6.36 11.27 -6.35
C ARG A 16 6.56 10.11 -5.36
N GLY A 17 7.82 9.89 -4.96
CA GLY A 17 8.21 8.97 -3.89
C GLY A 17 7.61 7.56 -4.07
N ILE A 18 7.07 7.00 -3.00
CA ILE A 18 6.51 5.64 -2.97
C ILE A 18 5.39 5.48 -4.01
N GLY A 19 4.46 6.45 -4.09
CA GLY A 19 3.33 6.37 -5.03
C GLY A 19 3.78 6.32 -6.49
N ARG A 20 4.84 7.09 -6.86
CA ARG A 20 5.42 7.06 -8.20
C ARG A 20 6.04 5.71 -8.52
N GLY A 21 6.86 5.17 -7.62
CA GLY A 21 7.44 3.84 -7.79
C GLY A 21 6.36 2.76 -8.01
N ILE A 22 5.27 2.84 -7.25
CA ILE A 22 4.12 1.94 -7.40
C ILE A 22 3.42 2.12 -8.74
N ALA A 23 3.17 3.37 -9.17
CA ALA A 23 2.50 3.65 -10.44
C ALA A 23 3.30 3.09 -11.63
N LEU A 24 4.62 3.30 -11.64
CA LEU A 24 5.53 2.75 -12.64
C LEU A 24 5.53 1.22 -12.63
N ALA A 25 5.58 0.60 -11.46
CA ALA A 25 5.62 -0.86 -11.33
C ALA A 25 4.29 -1.52 -11.75
N LEU A 26 3.14 -0.92 -11.41
CA LEU A 26 1.83 -1.40 -11.87
C LEU A 26 1.70 -1.30 -13.40
N ALA A 27 2.19 -0.21 -14.00
CA ALA A 27 2.21 -0.04 -15.45
C ALA A 27 3.13 -1.08 -16.12
N ALA A 28 4.31 -1.31 -15.58
CA ALA A 28 5.24 -2.35 -16.04
C ALA A 28 4.66 -3.77 -15.93
N ALA A 29 3.76 -3.98 -14.95
CA ALA A 29 3.03 -5.24 -14.78
C ALA A 29 1.81 -5.38 -15.73
N GLY A 30 1.55 -4.40 -16.60
CA GLY A 30 0.52 -4.43 -17.63
C GLY A 30 -0.76 -3.66 -17.30
N ALA A 31 -0.86 -3.02 -16.15
CA ALA A 31 -2.03 -2.20 -15.80
C ALA A 31 -2.04 -0.86 -16.56
N ARG A 32 -3.23 -0.34 -16.84
CA ARG A 32 -3.44 1.07 -17.20
C ARG A 32 -3.56 1.87 -15.91
N VAL A 33 -2.75 2.92 -15.74
CA VAL A 33 -2.62 3.61 -14.45
C VAL A 33 -3.13 5.05 -14.52
N VAL A 34 -4.10 5.39 -13.68
CA VAL A 34 -4.43 6.79 -13.38
C VAL A 34 -3.53 7.24 -12.23
N VAL A 35 -2.66 8.18 -12.52
CA VAL A 35 -1.72 8.76 -11.56
C VAL A 35 -2.32 10.06 -11.06
N ASN A 36 -2.70 10.11 -9.78
CA ASN A 36 -3.20 11.33 -9.16
C ASN A 36 -2.15 11.96 -8.25
N ASP A 37 -1.92 13.25 -8.40
CA ASP A 37 -1.13 14.08 -7.48
C ASP A 37 -1.55 15.54 -7.60
N VAL A 38 -1.76 16.22 -6.45
CA VAL A 38 -2.14 17.64 -6.41
C VAL A 38 -0.96 18.59 -6.69
N ALA A 39 0.28 18.09 -6.61
CA ALA A 39 1.44 18.90 -6.93
C ALA A 39 1.51 19.17 -8.45
N PRO A 40 1.64 20.44 -8.85
CA PRO A 40 1.68 20.81 -10.27
C PRO A 40 2.74 20.02 -11.04
N GLY A 41 2.33 19.39 -12.15
CA GLY A 41 3.21 18.64 -13.05
C GLY A 41 3.56 17.21 -12.57
N ALA A 42 3.52 16.93 -11.27
CA ALA A 42 4.03 15.66 -10.73
C ALA A 42 3.35 14.41 -11.31
N ALA A 43 2.03 14.43 -11.46
CA ALA A 43 1.30 13.34 -12.10
C ALA A 43 1.67 13.20 -13.59
N GLY A 44 1.83 14.33 -14.29
CA GLY A 44 2.23 14.36 -15.70
C GLY A 44 3.62 13.78 -15.92
N ASP A 45 4.59 14.12 -15.07
CA ASP A 45 5.96 13.59 -15.14
C ASP A 45 5.98 12.07 -14.95
N ALA A 46 5.25 11.57 -13.95
CA ALA A 46 5.16 10.13 -13.73
C ALA A 46 4.47 9.39 -14.90
N VAL A 47 3.45 9.99 -15.51
CA VAL A 47 2.80 9.44 -16.70
C VAL A 47 3.74 9.45 -17.91
N ALA A 48 4.55 10.49 -18.09
CA ALA A 48 5.55 10.53 -19.15
C ALA A 48 6.57 9.37 -19.01
N ASP A 49 7.02 9.08 -17.79
CA ASP A 49 7.91 7.95 -17.55
C ASP A 49 7.22 6.59 -17.82
N ILE A 50 5.95 6.44 -17.43
CA ILE A 50 5.16 5.24 -17.76
C ILE A 50 5.09 5.04 -19.28
N GLN A 51 4.80 6.10 -20.02
CA GLN A 51 4.68 6.06 -21.47
C GLN A 51 6.03 5.80 -22.15
N ALA A 52 7.10 6.41 -21.67
CA ALA A 52 8.46 6.16 -22.16
C ALA A 52 8.89 4.70 -21.97
N ALA A 53 8.40 4.03 -20.93
CA ALA A 53 8.59 2.61 -20.68
C ALA A 53 7.62 1.70 -21.46
N GLY A 54 6.75 2.25 -22.32
CA GLY A 54 5.77 1.50 -23.12
C GLY A 54 4.48 1.17 -22.40
N GLY A 55 4.26 1.69 -21.18
CA GLY A 55 3.04 1.53 -20.41
C GLY A 55 1.93 2.55 -20.80
N THR A 56 0.78 2.42 -20.15
CA THR A 56 -0.37 3.33 -20.35
C THR A 56 -0.68 4.05 -19.03
N GLY A 57 -0.61 5.37 -19.05
CA GLY A 57 -0.91 6.25 -17.91
C GLY A 57 -1.81 7.42 -18.26
N LEU A 58 -2.57 7.89 -17.29
CA LEU A 58 -3.38 9.11 -17.34
C LEU A 58 -3.09 9.94 -16.10
N ALA A 59 -2.76 11.22 -16.27
CA ALA A 59 -2.53 12.14 -15.16
C ALA A 59 -3.85 12.75 -14.67
N ASP A 60 -3.99 12.87 -13.34
CA ASP A 60 -5.11 13.50 -12.68
C ASP A 60 -4.62 14.41 -11.54
N GLY A 61 -5.14 15.62 -11.44
CA GLY A 61 -4.76 16.62 -10.44
C GLY A 61 -5.82 16.85 -9.35
N THR A 62 -6.82 15.99 -9.24
CA THR A 62 -7.94 16.16 -8.32
C THR A 62 -7.49 16.15 -6.86
N ASP A 63 -7.95 17.11 -6.07
CA ASP A 63 -7.75 17.15 -4.63
C ASP A 63 -8.69 16.17 -3.92
N ILE A 64 -8.13 15.07 -3.45
CA ILE A 64 -8.87 14.01 -2.74
C ILE A 64 -9.16 14.35 -1.28
N SER A 65 -8.68 15.44 -0.74
CA SER A 65 -8.96 15.84 0.66
C SER A 65 -10.47 16.08 0.90
N ARG A 66 -11.22 16.25 -0.17
CA ARG A 66 -12.68 16.37 -0.16
C ARG A 66 -13.33 15.07 -0.62
N PHE A 67 -14.47 14.74 -0.02
CA PHE A 67 -15.21 13.53 -0.36
C PHE A 67 -15.56 13.47 -1.86
N THR A 68 -16.01 14.60 -2.41
CA THR A 68 -16.32 14.73 -3.84
C THR A 68 -15.10 14.54 -4.73
N GLY A 69 -13.91 14.95 -4.27
CA GLY A 69 -12.67 14.76 -5.02
C GLY A 69 -12.29 13.28 -5.14
N GLY A 70 -12.42 12.52 -4.05
CA GLY A 70 -12.17 11.08 -4.11
C GLY A 70 -13.09 10.34 -5.09
N HIS A 71 -14.37 10.73 -5.16
CA HIS A 71 -15.31 10.19 -6.14
C HIS A 71 -14.93 10.61 -7.57
N ALA A 72 -14.69 11.91 -7.80
CA ALA A 72 -14.33 12.44 -9.12
C ALA A 72 -13.08 11.75 -9.71
N LEU A 73 -12.08 11.47 -8.88
CA LEU A 73 -10.88 10.73 -9.32
C LEU A 73 -11.23 9.32 -9.85
N ILE A 74 -12.08 8.59 -9.14
CA ILE A 74 -12.49 7.25 -9.59
C ILE A 74 -13.35 7.34 -10.85
N ASP A 75 -14.26 8.32 -10.92
CA ASP A 75 -15.07 8.58 -12.12
C ASP A 75 -14.18 8.90 -13.33
N THR A 76 -13.05 9.61 -13.14
CA THR A 76 -12.03 9.84 -14.19
C THR A 76 -11.48 8.51 -14.73
N ALA A 77 -11.16 7.56 -13.88
CA ALA A 77 -10.67 6.25 -14.30
C ALA A 77 -11.72 5.48 -15.11
N VAL A 78 -12.96 5.47 -14.63
CA VAL A 78 -14.08 4.78 -15.29
C VAL A 78 -14.43 5.45 -16.62
N ALA A 79 -14.46 6.79 -16.67
CA ALA A 79 -14.76 7.53 -17.90
C ALA A 79 -13.72 7.28 -19.02
N ASN A 80 -12.44 7.13 -18.67
CA ASN A 80 -11.36 6.97 -19.65
C ASN A 80 -11.08 5.50 -19.99
N TYR A 81 -11.26 4.57 -19.05
CA TYR A 81 -10.85 3.18 -19.20
C TYR A 81 -11.99 2.18 -19.03
N GLY A 82 -13.20 2.64 -18.69
CA GLY A 82 -14.41 1.82 -18.56
C GLY A 82 -14.50 1.00 -17.28
N ARG A 83 -13.46 1.04 -16.40
CA ARG A 83 -13.38 0.23 -15.19
C ARG A 83 -12.39 0.78 -14.18
N VAL A 84 -12.46 0.25 -12.96
CA VAL A 84 -11.42 0.35 -11.93
C VAL A 84 -11.26 -1.02 -11.25
N ASP A 85 -10.03 -1.53 -11.15
CA ASP A 85 -9.72 -2.85 -10.57
C ASP A 85 -8.85 -2.75 -9.33
N ILE A 86 -7.98 -1.75 -9.30
CA ILE A 86 -6.95 -1.57 -8.28
C ILE A 86 -7.00 -0.13 -7.79
N LEU A 87 -7.10 0.05 -6.49
CA LEU A 87 -6.95 1.35 -5.84
C LEU A 87 -5.77 1.31 -4.88
N VAL A 88 -4.83 2.25 -5.03
CA VAL A 88 -3.73 2.48 -4.10
C VAL A 88 -3.84 3.88 -3.53
N THR A 89 -4.08 4.02 -2.21
CA THR A 89 -4.20 5.32 -1.55
C THR A 89 -2.90 5.69 -0.84
N CYS A 90 -1.94 6.26 -1.60
CA CYS A 90 -0.62 6.63 -1.11
C CYS A 90 -0.47 8.13 -0.82
N ALA A 91 -1.43 8.98 -1.22
CA ALA A 91 -1.42 10.41 -0.95
C ALA A 91 -1.33 10.72 0.55
N GLY A 92 -0.57 11.75 0.86
CA GLY A 92 -0.41 12.17 2.26
C GLY A 92 0.25 13.52 2.41
N ASN A 93 0.08 14.09 3.60
CA ASN A 93 0.77 15.26 4.09
C ASN A 93 1.31 14.97 5.50
N PHE A 94 2.25 15.79 5.95
CA PHE A 94 2.86 15.60 7.26
C PHE A 94 3.30 16.95 7.86
N TRP A 95 2.98 17.15 9.12
CA TRP A 95 3.55 18.17 9.99
C TRP A 95 4.03 17.50 11.27
N ALA A 96 5.22 17.84 11.71
CA ALA A 96 5.86 17.25 12.89
C ALA A 96 5.39 17.90 14.21
N ASP A 97 4.13 18.33 14.27
CA ASP A 97 3.61 19.02 15.44
C ASP A 97 3.39 18.05 16.61
N MET A 98 3.90 18.41 17.76
CA MET A 98 3.68 17.71 19.02
C MET A 98 2.30 18.05 19.60
N THR A 99 1.85 17.33 20.63
CA THR A 99 0.50 17.45 21.19
C THR A 99 0.10 18.89 21.55
N LEU A 100 1.02 19.70 22.05
CA LEU A 100 0.74 21.08 22.45
C LEU A 100 0.82 22.09 21.29
N GLU A 101 1.25 21.67 20.12
CA GLU A 101 1.54 22.53 18.96
C GLU A 101 0.55 22.35 17.81
N VAL A 102 -0.17 21.23 17.80
CA VAL A 102 -1.15 20.91 16.73
C VAL A 102 -2.21 21.98 16.68
N THR A 103 -2.34 22.66 15.54
CA THR A 103 -3.47 23.56 15.29
C THR A 103 -4.66 22.79 14.72
N GLN A 104 -5.85 23.36 14.88
CA GLN A 104 -7.08 22.79 14.34
C GLN A 104 -6.98 22.60 12.81
N GLU A 105 -6.39 23.56 12.11
CA GLU A 105 -6.24 23.53 10.65
C GLU A 105 -5.35 22.36 10.22
N ARG A 106 -4.21 22.15 10.87
CA ARG A 106 -3.30 21.05 10.58
C ARG A 106 -3.88 19.70 10.94
N TRP A 107 -4.58 19.63 12.09
CA TRP A 107 -5.36 18.45 12.46
C TRP A 107 -6.34 18.04 11.35
N HIS A 108 -7.20 19.00 10.93
CA HIS A 108 -8.19 18.74 9.90
C HIS A 108 -7.53 18.43 8.54
N ALA A 109 -6.47 19.12 8.17
CA ALA A 109 -5.78 18.88 6.90
C ALA A 109 -5.16 17.47 6.83
N GLN A 110 -4.61 16.95 7.91
CA GLN A 110 -4.11 15.57 7.95
C GLN A 110 -5.24 14.55 7.85
N LEU A 111 -6.30 14.70 8.64
CA LEU A 111 -7.45 13.82 8.57
C LEU A 111 -8.15 13.88 7.20
N ALA A 112 -8.23 15.06 6.60
CA ALA A 112 -8.87 15.25 5.29
C ALA A 112 -8.19 14.43 4.20
N VAL A 113 -6.87 14.49 4.09
CA VAL A 113 -6.13 13.73 3.07
C VAL A 113 -6.09 12.24 3.41
N HIS A 114 -5.63 11.90 4.62
CA HIS A 114 -5.34 10.51 4.97
C HIS A 114 -6.59 9.68 5.25
N ALA A 115 -7.55 10.20 6.03
CA ALA A 115 -8.74 9.46 6.41
C ALA A 115 -9.88 9.67 5.41
N THR A 116 -10.31 10.94 5.23
CA THR A 116 -11.45 11.25 4.36
C THR A 116 -11.16 10.90 2.91
N GLY A 117 -9.99 11.31 2.38
CA GLY A 117 -9.61 11.04 1.00
C GLY A 117 -9.45 9.55 0.70
N THR A 118 -8.79 8.81 1.59
CA THR A 118 -8.68 7.34 1.47
C THR A 118 -10.07 6.70 1.43
N PHE A 119 -10.97 7.08 2.35
CA PHE A 119 -12.31 6.49 2.39
C PHE A 119 -13.14 6.85 1.16
N ALA A 120 -13.13 8.12 0.75
CA ALA A 120 -13.89 8.56 -0.42
C ALA A 120 -13.48 7.82 -1.70
N CYS A 121 -12.16 7.70 -1.94
CA CYS A 121 -11.63 6.92 -3.06
C CYS A 121 -12.02 5.43 -2.93
N ALA A 122 -11.87 4.84 -1.73
CA ALA A 122 -12.18 3.44 -1.51
C ALA A 122 -13.68 3.14 -1.70
N GLN A 123 -14.55 4.01 -1.21
CA GLN A 123 -15.99 3.86 -1.39
C GLN A 123 -16.40 3.93 -2.86
N ALA A 124 -15.90 4.92 -3.60
CA ALA A 124 -16.20 5.07 -5.02
C ALA A 124 -15.68 3.87 -5.81
N ALA A 125 -14.42 3.46 -5.60
CA ALA A 125 -13.84 2.29 -6.25
C ALA A 125 -14.62 1.01 -5.93
N ALA A 126 -14.98 0.77 -4.65
CA ALA A 126 -15.73 -0.40 -4.24
C ALA A 126 -17.11 -0.49 -4.89
N ARG A 127 -17.80 0.64 -5.12
CA ARG A 127 -19.07 0.67 -5.87
C ARG A 127 -18.87 0.16 -7.29
N HIS A 128 -17.93 0.73 -8.03
CA HIS A 128 -17.64 0.29 -9.41
C HIS A 128 -17.15 -1.15 -9.47
N MET A 129 -16.24 -1.55 -8.58
CA MET A 129 -15.77 -2.94 -8.50
C MET A 129 -16.92 -3.93 -8.22
N THR A 130 -17.89 -3.53 -7.38
CA THR A 130 -19.08 -4.35 -7.10
C THR A 130 -19.99 -4.45 -8.32
N GLU A 131 -20.21 -3.35 -9.03
CA GLU A 131 -21.02 -3.31 -10.26
C GLU A 131 -20.36 -4.11 -11.39
N GLN A 132 -19.03 -4.08 -11.48
CA GLN A 132 -18.26 -4.90 -12.43
C GLN A 132 -18.38 -6.40 -12.18
N GLY A 133 -18.55 -6.83 -10.91
CA GLY A 133 -18.72 -8.24 -10.53
C GLY A 133 -17.45 -9.11 -10.64
N GLU A 134 -16.27 -8.48 -10.86
CA GLU A 134 -14.99 -9.20 -11.03
C GLU A 134 -14.08 -9.10 -9.79
N GLY A 135 -14.61 -8.60 -8.67
CA GLY A 135 -13.85 -8.30 -7.48
C GLY A 135 -12.99 -7.03 -7.64
N GLY A 136 -11.98 -6.87 -6.80
CA GLY A 136 -11.10 -5.70 -6.82
C GLY A 136 -10.00 -5.74 -5.77
N ARG A 137 -9.10 -4.76 -5.80
CA ARG A 137 -7.96 -4.64 -4.90
C ARG A 137 -7.88 -3.23 -4.35
N ILE A 138 -7.97 -3.09 -3.03
CA ILE A 138 -7.80 -1.82 -2.32
C ILE A 138 -6.55 -1.94 -1.45
N ILE A 139 -5.55 -1.11 -1.71
CA ILE A 139 -4.28 -1.10 -0.99
C ILE A 139 -4.10 0.28 -0.38
N THR A 140 -4.23 0.34 0.94
CA THR A 140 -4.13 1.60 1.69
C THR A 140 -2.73 1.77 2.27
N PHE A 141 -2.37 3.03 2.56
CA PHE A 141 -1.07 3.36 3.13
C PHE A 141 -1.22 4.03 4.49
N SER A 142 -0.90 3.27 5.53
CA SER A 142 -0.72 3.80 6.87
C SER A 142 0.75 4.14 7.13
N SER A 143 1.18 4.08 8.37
CA SER A 143 2.55 4.34 8.82
C SER A 143 2.79 3.65 10.16
N ARG A 144 4.04 3.33 10.45
CA ARG A 144 4.45 2.98 11.83
C ARG A 144 4.18 4.12 12.81
N GLY A 145 4.16 5.36 12.31
CA GLY A 145 3.76 6.54 13.09
C GLY A 145 2.36 6.47 13.70
N ALA A 146 1.50 5.56 13.22
CA ALA A 146 0.22 5.25 13.87
C ALA A 146 0.38 4.67 15.28
N PHE A 147 1.53 4.03 15.57
CA PHE A 147 1.77 3.35 16.85
C PHE A 147 2.86 4.01 17.69
N PHE A 148 3.86 4.62 17.07
CA PHE A 148 5.14 4.97 17.72
C PHE A 148 5.54 6.44 17.56
N GLY A 149 4.73 7.27 16.94
CA GLY A 149 5.10 8.67 16.68
C GLY A 149 4.59 9.64 17.75
N PRO A 150 5.33 10.71 18.05
CA PRO A 150 4.88 11.76 18.97
C PRO A 150 3.95 12.80 18.31
N THR A 151 3.53 12.58 17.06
CA THR A 151 2.74 13.50 16.24
C THR A 151 1.27 13.05 16.23
N PRO A 152 0.42 13.55 17.14
CA PRO A 152 -0.91 12.99 17.39
C PRO A 152 -1.86 13.09 16.21
N ALA A 153 -1.81 14.16 15.43
CA ALA A 153 -2.67 14.32 14.26
C ALA A 153 -2.33 13.29 13.17
N TYR A 154 -1.04 13.08 12.91
CA TYR A 154 -0.60 12.06 11.96
C TYR A 154 -0.90 10.64 12.45
N ALA A 155 -0.64 10.37 13.73
CA ALA A 155 -0.93 9.07 14.34
C ALA A 155 -2.43 8.74 14.26
N ALA A 156 -3.30 9.70 14.60
CA ALA A 156 -4.75 9.55 14.50
C ALA A 156 -5.19 9.28 13.05
N ALA A 157 -4.67 10.05 12.09
CA ALA A 157 -5.01 9.90 10.68
C ALA A 157 -4.56 8.54 10.12
N LYS A 158 -3.36 8.10 10.45
CA LYS A 158 -2.82 6.79 10.01
C LYS A 158 -3.44 5.61 10.77
N GLY A 159 -3.79 5.78 12.04
CA GLY A 159 -4.60 4.82 12.80
C GLY A 159 -5.99 4.63 12.21
N ALA A 160 -6.64 5.73 11.78
CA ALA A 160 -7.91 5.68 11.08
C ALA A 160 -7.82 4.86 9.77
N VAL A 161 -6.76 5.01 8.99
CA VAL A 161 -6.54 4.21 7.77
C VAL A 161 -6.46 2.71 8.09
N MET A 162 -5.78 2.32 9.17
CA MET A 162 -5.70 0.91 9.57
C MET A 162 -7.08 0.34 9.95
N ALA A 163 -7.79 1.03 10.84
CA ALA A 163 -9.12 0.60 11.28
C ALA A 163 -10.11 0.53 10.10
N MET A 164 -10.05 1.52 9.21
CA MET A 164 -10.83 1.55 7.98
C MET A 164 -10.52 0.38 7.08
N THR A 165 -9.25 0.02 6.90
CA THR A 165 -8.85 -1.13 6.07
C THR A 165 -9.42 -2.43 6.59
N ALA A 166 -9.42 -2.64 7.90
CA ALA A 166 -10.04 -3.82 8.51
C ALA A 166 -11.56 -3.85 8.24
N ALA A 167 -12.24 -2.72 8.38
CA ALA A 167 -13.66 -2.60 8.10
C ALA A 167 -14.00 -2.85 6.62
N LEU A 168 -13.24 -2.24 5.70
CA LEU A 168 -13.38 -2.46 4.25
C LEU A 168 -13.18 -3.93 3.88
N SER A 169 -12.17 -4.57 4.47
CA SER A 169 -11.91 -6.00 4.27
C SER A 169 -13.11 -6.86 4.70
N ALA A 170 -13.67 -6.60 5.87
CA ALA A 170 -14.80 -7.37 6.39
C ALA A 170 -16.07 -7.18 5.54
N ASP A 171 -16.37 -5.93 5.14
CA ASP A 171 -17.58 -5.60 4.37
C ASP A 171 -17.50 -6.10 2.92
N LEU A 172 -16.33 -5.99 2.28
CA LEU A 172 -16.20 -6.17 0.83
C LEU A 172 -15.76 -7.58 0.42
N SER A 173 -15.32 -8.43 1.35
CA SER A 173 -14.78 -9.76 1.04
C SER A 173 -15.76 -10.66 0.29
N ALA A 174 -17.05 -10.62 0.63
CA ALA A 174 -18.09 -11.39 -0.06
C ALA A 174 -18.28 -10.97 -1.54
N ARG A 175 -17.76 -9.81 -1.93
CA ARG A 175 -17.77 -9.29 -3.30
C ARG A 175 -16.47 -9.58 -4.05
N GLY A 176 -15.55 -10.37 -3.47
CA GLY A 176 -14.23 -10.64 -4.06
C GLY A 176 -13.28 -9.44 -4.05
N ILE A 177 -13.60 -8.38 -3.28
CA ILE A 177 -12.75 -7.19 -3.14
C ILE A 177 -11.90 -7.36 -1.89
N THR A 178 -10.58 -7.29 -2.05
CA THR A 178 -9.65 -7.33 -0.92
C THR A 178 -9.23 -5.92 -0.49
N ALA A 179 -8.98 -5.72 0.80
CA ALA A 179 -8.43 -4.49 1.34
C ALA A 179 -7.25 -4.80 2.27
N ASN A 180 -6.05 -4.27 1.96
CA ASN A 180 -4.84 -4.46 2.75
C ASN A 180 -4.14 -3.14 3.00
N CYS A 181 -3.43 -3.03 4.11
CA CYS A 181 -2.76 -1.81 4.54
C CYS A 181 -1.24 -2.00 4.54
N ILE A 182 -0.53 -1.12 3.85
CA ILE A 182 0.94 -1.05 3.89
C ILE A 182 1.37 -0.02 4.92
N LEU A 183 2.37 -0.37 5.74
CA LEU A 183 3.07 0.52 6.67
C LEU A 183 4.52 0.63 6.21
N PRO A 184 4.84 1.55 5.29
CA PRO A 184 6.16 1.61 4.68
C PRO A 184 7.18 2.32 5.56
N SER A 185 8.47 2.05 5.31
CA SER A 185 9.57 2.96 5.63
C SER A 185 10.39 3.22 4.37
N ALA A 186 10.47 4.47 3.98
CA ALA A 186 11.26 4.92 2.84
C ALA A 186 11.64 6.40 2.99
N THR A 187 12.79 6.77 2.45
CA THR A 187 13.17 8.18 2.32
C THR A 187 12.37 8.81 1.19
N THR A 188 11.62 9.86 1.50
CA THR A 188 10.76 10.55 0.54
C THR A 188 10.82 12.06 0.79
N GLN A 189 10.22 12.85 -0.09
CA GLN A 189 10.06 14.29 0.16
C GLN A 189 9.21 14.60 1.41
N LEU A 190 8.31 13.69 1.79
CA LEU A 190 7.50 13.82 3.01
C LEU A 190 8.33 13.57 4.27
N PHE A 191 9.32 12.69 4.17
CA PHE A 191 10.26 12.33 5.24
C PHE A 191 11.69 12.36 4.67
N PRO A 192 12.29 13.56 4.51
CA PRO A 192 13.63 13.72 3.96
C PRO A 192 14.70 13.44 5.01
N GLY A 193 14.61 12.31 5.70
CA GLY A 193 15.59 11.89 6.70
C GLY A 193 16.71 11.07 6.10
N ASP A 194 17.89 11.16 6.70
CA ASP A 194 18.93 10.18 6.51
C ASP A 194 18.53 8.82 7.14
N ASP A 195 19.26 7.77 6.82
CA ASP A 195 19.06 6.43 7.36
C ASP A 195 18.98 6.39 8.91
N ALA A 196 19.55 7.37 9.60
CA ALA A 196 19.58 7.44 11.07
C ALA A 196 18.20 7.75 11.66
N THR A 197 17.44 8.67 11.05
CA THR A 197 16.08 9.04 11.52
C THR A 197 15.10 7.89 11.34
N ALA A 198 15.17 7.17 10.23
CA ALA A 198 14.34 5.99 9.98
C ALA A 198 14.68 4.83 10.95
N ARG A 199 15.91 4.72 11.41
CA ARG A 199 16.37 3.73 12.39
C ARG A 199 15.84 3.99 13.79
N THR A 200 15.58 5.24 14.14
CA THR A 200 15.20 5.64 15.50
C THR A 200 13.74 5.31 15.84
N PHE A 201 12.86 5.26 14.84
CA PHE A 201 11.43 5.01 15.02
C PHE A 201 11.07 3.53 14.84
N GLY A 202 11.48 2.64 15.77
CA GLY A 202 10.79 1.38 15.87
C GLY A 202 11.53 0.06 15.92
N GLY A 203 12.80 0.03 16.35
CA GLY A 203 13.43 -1.22 16.85
C GLY A 203 13.56 -2.39 15.87
N VAL A 204 13.18 -2.24 14.61
CA VAL A 204 13.50 -3.18 13.56
C VAL A 204 14.95 -2.92 13.14
N ALA A 205 15.77 -3.95 13.09
CA ALA A 205 17.12 -3.84 12.55
C ALA A 205 17.07 -3.06 11.24
N ALA A 206 17.95 -2.06 11.09
CA ALA A 206 17.91 -1.11 9.98
C ALA A 206 17.69 -1.81 8.66
N ALA A 207 16.63 -1.45 7.95
CA ALA A 207 16.43 -1.90 6.57
C ALA A 207 17.69 -1.56 5.76
N GLN A 208 18.12 -2.46 4.89
CA GLN A 208 19.33 -2.28 4.10
C GLN A 208 19.19 -1.13 3.09
N SER A 209 17.97 -0.78 2.74
CA SER A 209 17.63 0.30 1.82
C SER A 209 16.35 1.00 2.29
N LEU A 210 16.28 2.28 2.06
CA LEU A 210 15.06 3.11 2.22
C LEU A 210 14.62 3.69 0.88
N ASN A 211 14.96 3.03 -0.23
CA ASN A 211 14.49 3.43 -1.55
C ASN A 211 12.95 3.27 -1.62
N PRO A 212 12.18 4.31 -1.96
CA PRO A 212 10.73 4.23 -2.08
C PRO A 212 10.25 3.17 -3.08
N ASP A 213 11.05 2.84 -4.09
CA ASP A 213 10.70 1.82 -5.09
C ASP A 213 10.69 0.40 -4.52
N ASP A 214 11.35 0.16 -3.38
CA ASP A 214 11.38 -1.16 -2.74
C ASP A 214 10.02 -1.60 -2.19
N ILE A 215 9.07 -0.69 -2.08
CA ILE A 215 7.70 -0.97 -1.64
C ILE A 215 6.84 -1.54 -2.79
N ALA A 216 7.16 -1.17 -4.03
CA ALA A 216 6.33 -1.47 -5.19
C ALA A 216 6.12 -2.98 -5.45
N PRO A 217 7.09 -3.89 -5.31
CA PRO A 217 6.88 -5.31 -5.54
C PRO A 217 5.77 -5.92 -4.69
N LEU A 218 5.69 -5.55 -3.39
CA LEU A 218 4.63 -6.02 -2.52
C LEU A 218 3.25 -5.52 -2.99
N VAL A 219 3.15 -4.25 -3.38
CA VAL A 219 1.90 -3.65 -3.87
C VAL A 219 1.47 -4.31 -5.18
N VAL A 220 2.39 -4.53 -6.11
CA VAL A 220 2.10 -5.23 -7.38
C VAL A 220 1.59 -6.64 -7.09
N TYR A 221 2.23 -7.39 -6.18
CA TYR A 221 1.74 -8.71 -5.81
C TYR A 221 0.33 -8.68 -5.24
N LEU A 222 0.05 -7.77 -4.29
CA LEU A 222 -1.29 -7.62 -3.70
C LEU A 222 -2.36 -7.22 -4.73
N ALA A 223 -1.96 -6.60 -5.84
CA ALA A 223 -2.84 -6.24 -6.94
C ALA A 223 -3.19 -7.43 -7.85
N THR A 224 -2.42 -8.53 -7.81
CA THR A 224 -2.61 -9.69 -8.70
C THR A 224 -3.79 -10.58 -8.29
N PRO A 225 -4.27 -11.44 -9.20
CA PRO A 225 -5.21 -12.52 -8.85
C PRO A 225 -4.66 -13.49 -7.80
N GLY A 226 -3.34 -13.71 -7.76
CA GLY A 226 -2.67 -14.61 -6.80
C GLY A 226 -2.83 -14.17 -5.34
N ALA A 227 -3.14 -12.90 -5.08
CA ALA A 227 -3.38 -12.36 -3.75
C ALA A 227 -4.88 -12.30 -3.37
N ALA A 228 -5.78 -12.97 -4.09
CA ALA A 228 -7.23 -12.90 -3.87
C ALA A 228 -7.67 -13.36 -2.47
N SER A 229 -6.90 -14.20 -1.80
CA SER A 229 -7.17 -14.66 -0.43
C SER A 229 -6.52 -13.79 0.65
N ILE A 230 -5.73 -12.78 0.26
CA ILE A 230 -5.04 -11.89 1.21
C ILE A 230 -5.90 -10.63 1.39
N THR A 231 -6.56 -10.52 2.53
CA THR A 231 -7.39 -9.37 2.88
C THR A 231 -7.31 -9.05 4.36
N GLY A 232 -7.52 -7.79 4.73
CA GLY A 232 -7.49 -7.30 6.10
C GLY A 232 -6.10 -7.30 6.73
N ARG A 233 -5.01 -7.35 5.96
CA ARG A 233 -3.66 -7.47 6.50
C ARG A 233 -2.98 -6.12 6.64
N TYR A 234 -2.14 -6.03 7.67
CA TYR A 234 -1.24 -4.90 7.93
C TYR A 234 0.17 -5.37 7.66
N LEU A 235 0.79 -4.80 6.62
CA LEU A 235 2.06 -5.26 6.10
C LEU A 235 3.09 -4.14 6.16
N TYR A 236 4.16 -4.35 6.91
CA TYR A 236 5.33 -3.47 6.84
C TYR A 236 6.16 -3.81 5.60
N ALA A 237 6.72 -2.79 4.97
CA ALA A 237 7.67 -2.97 3.88
C ALA A 237 8.76 -1.88 3.91
N ALA A 238 10.01 -2.28 3.77
CA ALA A 238 11.16 -1.39 3.61
C ALA A 238 12.36 -2.16 3.07
N GLY A 239 12.96 -1.72 1.99
CA GLY A 239 14.09 -2.42 1.39
C GLY A 239 13.77 -3.89 1.12
N GLY A 240 14.58 -4.81 1.67
CA GLY A 240 14.33 -6.25 1.60
C GLY A 240 13.44 -6.80 2.72
N ASP A 241 12.88 -5.96 3.59
CA ASP A 241 12.12 -6.40 4.75
C ASP A 241 10.60 -6.35 4.50
N ILE A 242 9.91 -7.46 4.79
CA ILE A 242 8.45 -7.53 4.88
C ILE A 242 8.08 -8.12 6.24
N CYS A 243 7.17 -7.44 6.96
CA CYS A 243 6.65 -7.93 8.23
C CYS A 243 5.12 -7.91 8.21
N VAL A 244 4.49 -8.96 8.72
CA VAL A 244 3.05 -9.04 8.92
C VAL A 244 2.75 -8.64 10.36
N TYR A 245 2.04 -7.55 10.56
CA TYR A 245 1.61 -7.16 11.89
C TYR A 245 0.45 -8.04 12.36
N PRO A 246 0.42 -8.45 13.63
CA PRO A 246 -0.73 -9.12 14.20
C PRO A 246 -1.93 -8.18 14.17
N GLN A 247 -3.09 -8.74 13.86
CA GLN A 247 -4.33 -7.98 13.95
C GLN A 247 -4.73 -7.79 15.41
N PRO A 248 -5.30 -6.64 15.79
CA PRO A 248 -5.75 -6.40 17.17
C PRO A 248 -6.80 -7.40 17.68
N THR A 249 -7.47 -8.09 16.77
CA THR A 249 -8.53 -9.08 17.05
C THR A 249 -7.98 -10.48 17.31
N SER A 250 -6.72 -10.74 17.06
CA SER A 250 -6.13 -12.04 17.44
C SER A 250 -5.89 -12.08 18.94
N VAL A 251 -6.90 -12.55 19.67
CA VAL A 251 -6.80 -12.88 21.09
C VAL A 251 -5.90 -14.11 21.21
N GLY A 252 -4.61 -13.93 21.37
CA GLY A 252 -3.69 -15.07 21.43
C GLY A 252 -2.23 -14.72 21.32
N GLY A 253 -1.90 -13.43 21.24
CA GLY A 253 -0.52 -12.96 21.42
C GLY A 253 0.48 -13.50 20.41
N GLY A 254 0.07 -13.79 19.20
CA GLY A 254 0.98 -14.16 18.13
C GLY A 254 1.92 -12.99 17.81
N GLY A 255 3.22 -13.18 17.95
CA GLY A 255 4.22 -12.22 17.53
C GLY A 255 4.10 -11.92 16.03
N SER A 256 4.65 -10.79 15.61
CA SER A 256 4.75 -10.48 14.18
C SER A 256 5.61 -11.54 13.50
N THR A 257 5.16 -12.05 12.38
CA THR A 257 5.99 -12.90 11.51
C THR A 257 6.83 -11.99 10.61
N TYR A 258 8.12 -12.24 10.57
CA TYR A 258 9.09 -11.41 9.89
C TYR A 258 9.74 -12.16 8.71
N LEU A 259 9.72 -11.55 7.55
CA LEU A 259 10.46 -11.99 6.37
C LEU A 259 11.58 -10.99 6.07
N ARG A 260 12.79 -11.49 5.97
CA ARG A 260 13.94 -10.72 5.53
C ARG A 260 14.59 -11.35 4.33
N LYS A 261 14.83 -10.57 3.29
CA LYS A 261 15.72 -10.93 2.20
C LYS A 261 17.11 -10.38 2.55
N PRO A 262 18.14 -11.23 2.66
CA PRO A 262 19.47 -10.80 3.09
C PRO A 262 20.12 -9.78 2.15
N ASN A 263 19.84 -9.89 0.84
CA ASN A 263 20.43 -9.04 -0.19
C ASN A 263 19.39 -8.64 -1.24
N GLY A 264 19.33 -7.35 -1.53
CA GLY A 264 18.55 -6.79 -2.62
C GLY A 264 17.07 -6.64 -2.31
N ARG A 265 16.32 -6.35 -3.38
CA ARG A 265 14.88 -6.09 -3.38
C ARG A 265 14.11 -7.40 -3.54
N TRP A 266 12.97 -7.53 -2.87
CA TRP A 266 12.01 -8.58 -3.15
C TRP A 266 11.45 -8.42 -4.57
N THR A 267 11.37 -9.53 -5.30
CA THR A 267 10.60 -9.58 -6.54
C THR A 267 9.15 -9.97 -6.24
N VAL A 268 8.28 -9.76 -7.22
CA VAL A 268 6.87 -10.15 -7.11
C VAL A 268 6.74 -11.66 -6.92
N GLU A 269 7.56 -12.44 -7.64
CA GLU A 269 7.58 -13.90 -7.58
C GLU A 269 8.00 -14.41 -6.20
N GLU A 270 9.06 -13.86 -5.63
CA GLU A 270 9.52 -14.20 -4.28
C GLU A 270 8.46 -13.87 -3.22
N ILE A 271 7.77 -12.75 -3.36
CA ILE A 271 6.67 -12.36 -2.47
C ILE A 271 5.47 -13.30 -2.67
N ALA A 272 5.15 -13.67 -3.91
CA ALA A 272 4.06 -14.59 -4.22
C ALA A 272 4.29 -15.98 -3.60
N GLU A 273 5.53 -16.41 -3.49
CA GLU A 273 5.89 -17.67 -2.84
C GLU A 273 5.90 -17.55 -1.31
N ALA A 274 6.57 -16.53 -0.78
CA ALA A 274 6.83 -16.40 0.65
C ALA A 274 5.62 -15.92 1.47
N LEU A 275 4.87 -14.93 0.96
CA LEU A 275 3.84 -14.24 1.71
C LEU A 275 2.61 -15.13 2.04
N PRO A 276 2.06 -15.94 1.11
CA PRO A 276 0.96 -16.85 1.45
C PRO A 276 1.30 -17.85 2.55
N ALA A 277 2.54 -18.37 2.55
CA ALA A 277 3.01 -19.31 3.55
C ALA A 277 2.97 -18.72 4.97
N ILE A 278 3.41 -17.45 5.13
CA ILE A 278 3.40 -16.76 6.44
C ILE A 278 2.00 -16.40 6.88
N LEU A 279 1.14 -16.03 5.94
CA LEU A 279 -0.23 -15.64 6.24
C LEU A 279 -1.13 -16.84 6.52
N GLY A 280 -0.65 -18.07 6.31
CA GLY A 280 -1.46 -19.29 6.39
C GLY A 280 -2.56 -19.33 5.32
N VAL A 281 -2.36 -18.64 4.19
CA VAL A 281 -3.27 -18.62 3.04
C VAL A 281 -2.60 -19.36 1.89
N GLY A 282 -3.24 -20.41 1.43
CA GLY A 282 -2.73 -21.22 0.31
C GLY A 282 -2.36 -22.64 0.75
N GLY A 283 -3.11 -23.61 0.24
CA GLY A 283 -2.95 -25.04 0.53
C GLY A 283 -3.67 -25.49 1.78
N ASP A 284 -4.64 -26.37 1.61
CA ASP A 284 -5.29 -27.28 2.54
C ASP A 284 -5.60 -26.82 4.00
N GLY A 285 -5.68 -25.53 4.27
CA GLY A 285 -6.11 -25.02 5.59
C GLY A 285 -5.15 -25.31 6.75
N GLN A 286 -3.90 -25.65 6.48
CA GLN A 286 -2.92 -25.90 7.53
C GLN A 286 -2.38 -24.60 8.13
N ILE A 287 -2.49 -24.48 9.45
CA ILE A 287 -1.87 -23.39 10.22
C ILE A 287 -0.35 -23.56 10.17
N TRP A 288 0.36 -22.55 9.66
CA TRP A 288 1.81 -22.51 9.67
C TRP A 288 2.32 -22.17 11.08
N THR A 289 3.04 -23.09 11.70
CA THR A 289 3.75 -22.82 12.96
C THR A 289 5.07 -22.11 12.70
N ALA A 290 5.61 -21.42 13.71
CA ALA A 290 6.91 -20.74 13.60
C ALA A 290 8.05 -21.70 13.16
N GLU A 291 8.00 -22.96 13.57
CA GLU A 291 8.96 -24.01 13.18
C GLU A 291 8.87 -24.37 11.69
N ARG A 292 7.65 -24.39 11.15
CA ARG A 292 7.42 -24.70 9.74
C ARG A 292 7.84 -23.55 8.83
N VAL A 293 7.67 -22.30 9.28
CA VAL A 293 8.17 -21.12 8.59
C VAL A 293 9.71 -21.10 8.57
N ALA A 294 10.36 -21.41 9.69
CA ALA A 294 11.81 -21.49 9.78
C ALA A 294 12.39 -22.57 8.85
N SER A 295 11.77 -23.76 8.77
CA SER A 295 12.21 -24.83 7.89
C SER A 295 12.00 -24.51 6.39
N HIS A 296 10.97 -23.70 6.06
CA HIS A 296 10.71 -23.28 4.68
C HIS A 296 11.65 -22.14 4.26
N SER A 297 11.91 -21.18 5.16
CA SER A 297 12.87 -20.10 4.92
C SER A 297 14.28 -20.64 4.67
N ASP A 298 14.70 -21.69 5.38
CA ASP A 298 15.98 -22.36 5.15
C ASP A 298 16.10 -23.00 3.75
N SER A 299 14.98 -23.43 3.15
CA SER A 299 14.97 -23.97 1.79
C SER A 299 15.03 -22.87 0.72
N LEU A 300 14.36 -21.73 0.95
CA LEU A 300 14.35 -20.57 0.06
C LEU A 300 15.72 -19.88 -0.02
N PHE A 301 16.49 -19.89 1.07
CA PHE A 301 17.80 -19.22 1.13
C PHE A 301 19.00 -20.13 0.84
N LYS A 302 18.81 -21.46 0.72
CA LYS A 302 19.88 -22.41 0.37
C LYS A 302 20.14 -22.57 -1.13
N SER A 303 19.29 -22.04 -2.01
CA SER A 303 19.46 -22.18 -3.47
C SER A 303 20.33 -21.08 -4.12
N SER A 304 20.96 -20.21 -3.34
CA SER A 304 21.84 -19.13 -3.84
C SER A 304 23.23 -19.16 -3.20
N ARG A 305 23.88 -20.33 -3.21
CA ARG A 305 25.32 -20.44 -3.03
C ARG A 305 26.00 -20.94 -4.29
#